data_18f028ceb152a560ff107320dd7ce569
#
_entry.id   18f028ceb152a560ff107320dd7ce569
#
_cell.length_a   1.000
_cell.length_b   1.000
_cell.length_c   1.000
_cell.angle_alpha   90.00
_cell.angle_beta   90.00
_cell.angle_gamma   90.00
#
_symmetry.space_group_name_H-M   'P 1'
#
loop_
_entity.id
_entity.type
_entity.pdbx_description
1 polymer ?
#
loop_
_entity_poly.entity_id
_entity_poly.type
_entity_poly.pdbx_seq_one_letter_code
_entity_poly.pdbx_strand_id
1 'polypeptide(L)'
;IRKGLEMKDKQWISGWKDEVIAAALLLGFAFFINRGIEIKGLYMDDLYLWSCYGEQSFREFVFPLGSTRFRFVYYLASWLELMVFGNRIGWFVPFNILLNSCIAYTVYRFGKRLSGRGLVGFLCGILYLLSRMSYYQISQVYGLMESMALWAAIGIFYCLYRYLTDEVERKWFVPAATAMYFSVCFIHERYMVLLPLFYVAFLMKKEKGLKPWLSITGAFLAVQAIRFLTIGSISPAGTGGTDVADTFHLSDTFRYAINQVLYLFGINAGPDHLNGLSWGRSPYWVHVLVVFADFLLLIMTVIFLITVIREREKLKKRLPVICLFLLFIALCIGSSSVTIRVETRWIYVSMTAAWLFAAYMCGVAVPKGEEKAKLAKPLLYCGLFLLYGVLMLPVESFYRGKYENLYYWPSQLRYNSLAEETFGKYKDEIFGKKIYIIGNSYEMSDFTARTFFKTFDKERLAEGTEVSFIQSIHDIGLVTPNMLILREDPAHNAFQDVTDFVRRLKFEPVYGCYEDGWLDESAKVRIMAGKEGKIGFKFYYPGVITGLEQITVTVNGTDNQVIPITSNTVTAEIDAPAFQVTELAFESNFFYEDASEQRGEKHLSVVASITAN
;
A
#
# COMPACT_ATOMS: atom_id res chain seq x y z
N ILE A 1 8.78 12.06 57.91
CA ILE A 1 7.79 12.20 56.83
C ILE A 1 8.34 13.09 55.68
N ARG A 2 8.93 14.29 55.97
CA ARG A 2 9.48 15.22 54.96
C ARG A 2 10.61 14.61 54.11
N LYS A 3 11.60 13.92 54.74
CA LYS A 3 12.68 13.20 54.03
C LYS A 3 12.19 12.04 53.14
N GLY A 4 11.10 11.38 53.50
CA GLY A 4 10.49 10.32 52.69
C GLY A 4 9.72 10.85 51.46
N LEU A 5 9.13 12.04 51.58
CA LEU A 5 8.50 12.76 50.44
C LEU A 5 9.56 13.27 49.46
N GLU A 6 10.63 13.93 49.94
CA GLU A 6 11.72 14.40 49.08
C GLU A 6 12.47 13.26 48.35
N MET A 7 12.61 12.07 48.96
CA MET A 7 13.19 10.90 48.30
C MET A 7 12.23 10.32 47.24
N LYS A 8 10.91 10.30 47.50
CA LYS A 8 9.92 9.87 46.53
C LYS A 8 9.84 10.82 45.33
N ASP A 9 9.88 12.13 45.58
CA ASP A 9 9.88 13.15 44.52
C ASP A 9 11.16 13.10 43.66
N LYS A 10 12.35 12.93 44.28
CA LYS A 10 13.60 12.74 43.55
C LYS A 10 13.62 11.46 42.70
N GLN A 11 13.10 10.36 43.21
CA GLN A 11 12.96 9.11 42.44
C GLN A 11 11.93 9.22 41.31
N TRP A 12 10.86 9.97 41.53
CA TRP A 12 9.83 10.19 40.53
C TRP A 12 10.36 11.10 39.38
N ILE A 13 11.06 12.19 39.72
CA ILE A 13 11.68 13.12 38.77
C ILE A 13 12.80 12.43 37.98
N SER A 14 13.64 11.59 38.62
CA SER A 14 14.67 10.79 37.94
C SER A 14 14.05 9.79 36.97
N GLY A 15 13.01 9.07 37.38
CA GLY A 15 12.31 8.12 36.52
C GLY A 15 11.63 8.76 35.32
N TRP A 16 11.09 9.98 35.46
CA TRP A 16 10.46 10.72 34.35
C TRP A 16 11.49 11.21 33.33
N LYS A 17 12.67 11.69 33.79
CA LYS A 17 13.75 12.09 32.89
C LYS A 17 14.22 10.94 32.01
N ASP A 18 14.41 9.75 32.58
CA ASP A 18 14.84 8.57 31.83
C ASP A 18 13.80 8.16 30.76
N GLU A 19 12.51 8.29 31.06
CA GLU A 19 11.42 8.00 30.12
C GLU A 19 11.39 9.00 28.97
N VAL A 20 11.57 10.31 29.25
CA VAL A 20 11.63 11.36 28.21
C VAL A 20 12.86 11.17 27.31
N ILE A 21 14.02 10.87 27.91
CA ILE A 21 15.25 10.61 27.15
C ILE A 21 15.06 9.39 26.25
N ALA A 22 14.51 8.29 26.77
CA ALA A 22 14.25 7.10 25.98
C ALA A 22 13.27 7.38 24.81
N ALA A 23 12.19 8.12 25.07
CA ALA A 23 11.23 8.51 24.03
C ALA A 23 11.89 9.39 22.94
N ALA A 24 12.69 10.40 23.36
CA ALA A 24 13.39 11.28 22.42
C ALA A 24 14.43 10.53 21.57
N LEU A 25 15.19 9.60 22.19
CA LEU A 25 16.16 8.78 21.47
C LEU A 25 15.50 7.82 20.48
N LEU A 26 14.39 7.18 20.85
CA LEU A 26 13.63 6.31 19.96
C LEU A 26 13.04 7.10 18.78
N LEU A 27 12.48 8.28 19.05
CA LEU A 27 11.96 9.19 18.01
C LEU A 27 13.07 9.63 17.06
N GLY A 28 14.18 10.14 17.59
CA GLY A 28 15.32 10.56 16.78
C GLY A 28 15.89 9.41 15.93
N PHE A 29 16.02 8.22 16.52
CA PHE A 29 16.46 7.02 15.81
C PHE A 29 15.48 6.62 14.71
N ALA A 30 14.16 6.69 14.95
CA ALA A 30 13.15 6.36 13.94
C ALA A 30 13.26 7.30 12.72
N PHE A 31 13.40 8.61 12.92
CA PHE A 31 13.60 9.54 11.81
C PHE A 31 14.95 9.31 11.10
N PHE A 32 16.00 9.03 11.86
CA PHE A 32 17.32 8.76 11.28
C PHE A 32 17.34 7.55 10.35
N ILE A 33 16.76 6.41 10.76
CA ILE A 33 16.79 5.18 9.97
C ILE A 33 15.81 5.20 8.79
N ASN A 34 14.80 6.06 8.82
CA ASN A 34 13.79 6.20 7.77
C ASN A 34 14.01 7.43 6.87
N ARG A 35 15.17 8.11 7.01
CA ARG A 35 15.51 9.24 6.13
C ARG A 35 15.55 8.79 4.68
N GLY A 36 15.02 9.62 3.80
CA GLY A 36 14.97 9.35 2.36
C GLY A 36 13.77 8.50 1.91
N ILE A 37 12.91 8.04 2.85
CA ILE A 37 11.62 7.48 2.49
C ILE A 37 10.66 8.64 2.26
N GLU A 38 10.07 8.70 1.07
CA GLU A 38 9.05 9.70 0.75
C GLU A 38 8.02 9.12 -0.22
N ILE A 39 6.80 9.66 -0.14
CA ILE A 39 5.73 9.38 -1.09
C ILE A 39 5.43 10.67 -1.83
N LYS A 40 5.57 10.66 -3.16
CA LYS A 40 5.23 11.76 -4.06
C LYS A 40 3.98 11.42 -4.88
N GLY A 41 3.80 10.16 -5.24
CA GLY A 41 2.62 9.62 -5.91
C GLY A 41 2.13 8.37 -5.20
N LEU A 42 0.82 8.23 -5.06
CA LEU A 42 0.20 7.07 -4.43
C LEU A 42 0.13 5.88 -5.40
N TYR A 43 0.18 4.66 -4.87
CA TYR A 43 0.19 3.43 -5.66
C TYR A 43 -0.77 2.38 -5.09
N MET A 44 -1.44 1.63 -5.95
CA MET A 44 -2.36 0.52 -5.61
C MET A 44 -3.37 0.87 -4.49
N ASP A 45 -3.30 0.15 -3.37
CA ASP A 45 -4.23 0.29 -2.24
C ASP A 45 -4.23 1.70 -1.65
N ASP A 46 -3.08 2.39 -1.64
CA ASP A 46 -2.98 3.77 -1.15
C ASP A 46 -3.72 4.74 -2.07
N LEU A 47 -3.55 4.58 -3.39
CA LEU A 47 -4.26 5.39 -4.37
C LEU A 47 -5.76 5.12 -4.34
N TYR A 48 -6.16 3.83 -4.23
CA TYR A 48 -7.56 3.46 -4.09
C TYR A 48 -8.21 4.06 -2.83
N LEU A 49 -7.55 3.95 -1.68
CA LEU A 49 -8.06 4.51 -0.42
C LEU A 49 -8.23 6.03 -0.51
N TRP A 50 -7.25 6.71 -1.08
CA TRP A 50 -7.30 8.16 -1.30
C TRP A 50 -8.42 8.53 -2.26
N SER A 51 -8.65 7.75 -3.33
CA SER A 51 -9.75 7.91 -4.28
C SER A 51 -11.11 7.81 -3.58
N CYS A 52 -11.30 6.74 -2.80
CA CYS A 52 -12.54 6.54 -2.06
C CYS A 52 -12.84 7.71 -1.11
N TYR A 53 -11.82 8.25 -0.44
CA TYR A 53 -12.00 9.44 0.42
C TYR A 53 -12.48 10.67 -0.37
N GLY A 54 -12.08 10.83 -1.62
CA GLY A 54 -12.50 11.94 -2.48
C GLY A 54 -13.89 11.79 -3.11
N GLU A 55 -14.32 10.54 -3.33
CA GLU A 55 -15.53 10.21 -4.10
C GLU A 55 -16.71 9.78 -3.20
N GLN A 56 -16.42 9.15 -2.07
CA GLN A 56 -17.43 8.58 -1.19
C GLN A 56 -17.79 9.52 -0.04
N SER A 57 -19.04 9.45 0.38
CA SER A 57 -19.46 10.08 1.64
C SER A 57 -18.78 9.44 2.84
N PHE A 58 -18.73 10.14 3.97
CA PHE A 58 -18.21 9.59 5.23
C PHE A 58 -18.83 8.23 5.58
N ARG A 59 -20.14 8.07 5.38
CA ARG A 59 -20.85 6.84 5.70
C ARG A 59 -20.42 5.69 4.80
N GLU A 60 -20.31 5.91 3.52
CA GLU A 60 -19.89 4.88 2.55
C GLU A 60 -18.44 4.47 2.76
N PHE A 61 -17.55 5.43 3.03
CA PHE A 61 -16.15 5.16 3.29
C PHE A 61 -15.93 4.38 4.59
N VAL A 62 -16.54 4.84 5.70
CA VAL A 62 -16.31 4.24 7.04
C VAL A 62 -17.08 2.95 7.24
N PHE A 63 -18.28 2.84 6.66
CA PHE A 63 -19.17 1.68 6.81
C PHE A 63 -19.53 1.07 5.44
N PRO A 64 -18.57 0.46 4.72
CA PRO A 64 -18.78 -0.07 3.38
C PRO A 64 -19.64 -1.33 3.41
N LEU A 65 -20.98 -1.16 3.39
CA LEU A 65 -21.93 -2.26 3.37
C LEU A 65 -21.84 -3.03 2.05
N GLY A 66 -21.97 -4.35 2.10
CA GLY A 66 -21.93 -5.22 0.93
C GLY A 66 -20.52 -5.46 0.36
N SER A 67 -19.47 -4.90 0.97
CA SER A 67 -18.09 -5.23 0.63
C SER A 67 -17.67 -6.59 1.20
N THR A 68 -16.56 -7.15 0.71
CA THR A 68 -15.98 -8.39 1.25
C THR A 68 -15.33 -8.20 2.63
N ARG A 69 -15.15 -6.95 3.07
CA ARG A 69 -14.45 -6.59 4.32
C ARG A 69 -15.16 -5.46 5.03
N PHE A 70 -15.36 -5.63 6.33
CA PHE A 70 -15.95 -4.60 7.18
C PHE A 70 -14.97 -4.21 8.29
N ARG A 71 -14.17 -3.16 8.04
CA ARG A 71 -13.07 -2.68 8.90
C ARG A 71 -13.32 -1.25 9.38
N PHE A 72 -14.51 -0.96 9.89
CA PHE A 72 -14.94 0.41 10.19
C PHE A 72 -14.01 1.16 11.14
N VAL A 73 -13.35 0.49 12.09
CA VAL A 73 -12.38 1.14 13.01
C VAL A 73 -11.15 1.61 12.23
N TYR A 74 -10.64 0.80 11.31
CA TYR A 74 -9.56 1.18 10.43
C TYR A 74 -9.98 2.30 9.47
N TYR A 75 -11.13 2.16 8.79
CA TYR A 75 -11.61 3.18 7.85
C TYR A 75 -11.90 4.52 8.53
N LEU A 76 -12.41 4.50 9.76
CA LEU A 76 -12.55 5.73 10.55
C LEU A 76 -11.21 6.41 10.82
N ALA A 77 -10.19 5.64 11.20
CA ALA A 77 -8.84 6.18 11.42
C ALA A 77 -8.23 6.70 10.11
N SER A 78 -8.40 5.99 8.99
CA SER A 78 -7.94 6.44 7.67
C SER A 78 -8.68 7.69 7.21
N TRP A 79 -9.99 7.79 7.46
CA TRP A 79 -10.74 9.01 7.16
C TRP A 79 -10.17 10.21 7.92
N LEU A 80 -9.90 10.05 9.21
CA LEU A 80 -9.31 11.12 10.03
C LEU A 80 -7.91 11.49 9.55
N GLU A 81 -7.08 10.50 9.19
CA GLU A 81 -5.76 10.73 8.64
C GLU A 81 -5.82 11.50 7.31
N LEU A 82 -6.69 11.07 6.40
CA LEU A 82 -6.89 11.72 5.11
C LEU A 82 -7.53 13.11 5.25
N MET A 83 -8.40 13.30 6.23
CA MET A 83 -8.98 14.62 6.54
C MET A 83 -7.90 15.62 7.01
N VAL A 84 -6.91 15.16 7.78
CA VAL A 84 -5.81 16.01 8.29
C VAL A 84 -4.78 16.29 7.21
N PHE A 85 -4.39 15.27 6.44
CA PHE A 85 -3.30 15.41 5.47
C PHE A 85 -3.79 15.75 4.06
N GLY A 86 -4.92 15.21 3.63
CA GLY A 86 -5.53 15.53 2.34
C GLY A 86 -4.55 15.37 1.17
N ASN A 87 -4.31 16.48 0.46
CA ASN A 87 -3.39 16.55 -0.68
C ASN A 87 -1.91 16.59 -0.27
N ARG A 88 -1.61 16.71 1.02
CA ARG A 88 -0.25 16.79 1.52
C ARG A 88 0.35 15.39 1.65
N ILE A 89 0.45 14.67 0.52
CA ILE A 89 0.90 13.28 0.46
C ILE A 89 2.24 13.07 1.18
N GLY A 90 3.16 14.04 1.11
CA GLY A 90 4.46 13.98 1.80
C GLY A 90 4.38 13.92 3.34
N TRP A 91 3.22 14.16 3.97
CA TRP A 91 3.07 14.07 5.42
C TRP A 91 2.77 12.67 5.94
N PHE A 92 2.35 11.74 5.07
CA PHE A 92 2.05 10.37 5.50
C PHE A 92 3.29 9.65 6.07
N VAL A 93 4.44 9.78 5.44
CA VAL A 93 5.68 9.15 5.93
C VAL A 93 6.13 9.70 7.29
N PRO A 94 6.25 11.02 7.52
CA PRO A 94 6.51 11.57 8.84
C PRO A 94 5.52 11.12 9.91
N PHE A 95 4.23 11.05 9.60
CA PHE A 95 3.20 10.57 10.51
C PHE A 95 3.40 9.09 10.84
N ASN A 96 3.65 8.24 9.85
CA ASN A 96 3.93 6.82 10.07
C ASN A 96 5.18 6.60 10.92
N ILE A 97 6.24 7.42 10.73
CA ILE A 97 7.44 7.39 11.58
C ILE A 97 7.09 7.76 13.01
N LEU A 98 6.28 8.80 13.23
CA LEU A 98 5.82 9.19 14.56
C LEU A 98 5.00 8.08 15.22
N LEU A 99 4.04 7.49 14.51
CA LEU A 99 3.22 6.37 15.00
C LEU A 99 4.09 5.17 15.38
N ASN A 100 5.05 4.80 14.53
CA ASN A 100 6.02 3.73 14.83
C ASN A 100 6.87 4.05 16.06
N SER A 101 7.24 5.31 16.26
CA SER A 101 7.97 5.75 17.45
C SER A 101 7.14 5.59 18.73
N CYS A 102 5.85 5.89 18.68
CA CYS A 102 4.91 5.67 19.80
C CYS A 102 4.78 4.18 20.13
N ILE A 103 4.70 3.33 19.11
CA ILE A 103 4.67 1.88 19.28
C ILE A 103 6.01 1.38 19.88
N ALA A 104 7.15 1.84 19.36
CA ALA A 104 8.48 1.52 19.88
C ALA A 104 8.62 1.91 21.36
N TYR A 105 8.11 3.08 21.74
CA TYR A 105 8.08 3.50 23.13
C TYR A 105 7.20 2.58 24.00
N THR A 106 6.06 2.12 23.46
CA THR A 106 5.22 1.13 24.15
C THR A 106 5.96 -0.20 24.34
N VAL A 107 6.67 -0.67 23.31
CA VAL A 107 7.52 -1.87 23.35
C VAL A 107 8.66 -1.70 24.37
N TYR A 108 9.33 -0.54 24.37
CA TYR A 108 10.32 -0.18 25.40
C TYR A 108 9.74 -0.29 26.81
N ARG A 109 8.61 0.37 27.08
CA ARG A 109 7.96 0.36 28.38
C ARG A 109 7.59 -1.05 28.83
N PHE A 110 7.07 -1.85 27.92
CA PHE A 110 6.71 -3.23 28.22
C PHE A 110 7.96 -4.08 28.45
N GLY A 111 8.97 -4.02 27.59
CA GLY A 111 10.25 -4.72 27.76
C GLY A 111 10.97 -4.34 29.07
N LYS A 112 10.98 -3.04 29.41
CA LYS A 112 11.49 -2.56 30.71
C LYS A 112 10.74 -3.18 31.88
N ARG A 113 9.41 -3.31 31.79
CA ARG A 113 8.60 -3.95 32.84
C ARG A 113 8.89 -5.44 32.95
N LEU A 114 8.97 -6.15 31.85
CA LEU A 114 9.23 -7.58 31.77
C LEU A 114 10.61 -7.95 32.34
N SER A 115 11.63 -7.22 31.92
CA SER A 115 13.01 -7.46 32.32
C SER A 115 13.40 -6.82 33.65
N GLY A 116 12.65 -5.78 34.07
CA GLY A 116 13.01 -4.92 35.18
C GLY A 116 14.19 -3.95 34.88
N ARG A 117 14.62 -3.81 33.60
CA ARG A 117 15.81 -3.05 33.18
C ARG A 117 15.50 -2.15 31.99
N GLY A 118 15.84 -0.85 32.12
CA GLY A 118 15.61 0.14 31.07
C GLY A 118 16.35 -0.18 29.77
N LEU A 119 17.62 -0.63 29.88
CA LEU A 119 18.45 -0.94 28.72
C LEU A 119 17.91 -2.10 27.87
N VAL A 120 17.38 -3.16 28.51
CA VAL A 120 16.77 -4.29 27.81
C VAL A 120 15.49 -3.84 27.08
N GLY A 121 14.65 -3.05 27.76
CA GLY A 121 13.48 -2.47 27.11
C GLY A 121 13.84 -1.56 25.95
N PHE A 122 14.87 -0.72 26.11
CA PHE A 122 15.34 0.18 25.05
C PHE A 122 15.84 -0.59 23.83
N LEU A 123 16.58 -1.69 24.03
CA LEU A 123 16.99 -2.57 22.94
C LEU A 123 15.80 -3.17 22.21
N CYS A 124 14.74 -3.60 22.91
CA CYS A 124 13.50 -4.06 22.25
C CYS A 124 12.89 -2.98 21.36
N GLY A 125 12.85 -1.72 21.83
CA GLY A 125 12.37 -0.58 21.04
C GLY A 125 13.23 -0.31 19.80
N ILE A 126 14.56 -0.37 19.92
CA ILE A 126 15.50 -0.22 18.80
C ILE A 126 15.36 -1.36 17.79
N LEU A 127 15.31 -2.62 18.24
CA LEU A 127 15.12 -3.78 17.36
C LEU A 127 13.78 -3.69 16.61
N TYR A 128 12.72 -3.24 17.30
CA TYR A 128 11.43 -2.99 16.67
C TYR A 128 11.53 -1.96 15.55
N LEU A 129 12.11 -0.78 15.80
CA LEU A 129 12.24 0.29 14.82
C LEU A 129 13.12 -0.10 13.63
N LEU A 130 14.23 -0.79 13.89
CA LEU A 130 15.18 -1.19 12.85
C LEU A 130 14.68 -2.37 12.02
N SER A 131 13.71 -3.13 12.53
CA SER A 131 13.22 -4.34 11.87
C SER A 131 12.75 -4.07 10.44
N ARG A 132 13.09 -4.98 9.54
CA ARG A 132 12.59 -4.98 8.16
C ARG A 132 11.07 -5.07 8.07
N MET A 133 10.40 -5.56 9.13
CA MET A 133 8.95 -5.61 9.20
C MET A 133 8.34 -4.23 9.43
N SER A 134 8.96 -3.37 10.24
CA SER A 134 8.45 -2.02 10.53
C SER A 134 8.54 -1.09 9.31
N TYR A 135 9.52 -1.31 8.45
CA TYR A 135 9.72 -0.53 7.24
C TYR A 135 8.51 -0.51 6.31
N TYR A 136 7.87 -1.67 6.13
CA TYR A 136 6.71 -1.81 5.26
C TYR A 136 5.55 -0.89 5.66
N GLN A 137 5.42 -0.62 6.97
CA GLN A 137 4.35 0.23 7.51
C GLN A 137 4.61 1.72 7.28
N ILE A 138 5.87 2.11 7.12
CA ILE A 138 6.27 3.51 7.01
C ILE A 138 6.11 4.01 5.58
N SER A 139 6.39 3.18 4.59
CA SER A 139 6.41 3.53 3.18
C SER A 139 5.03 3.55 2.50
N GLN A 140 3.94 3.36 3.26
CA GLN A 140 2.57 3.26 2.74
C GLN A 140 1.58 4.03 3.61
N VAL A 141 0.56 4.63 2.99
CA VAL A 141 -0.62 5.16 3.70
C VAL A 141 -1.38 4.01 4.37
N TYR A 142 -1.53 2.90 3.68
CA TYR A 142 -2.16 1.68 4.18
C TYR A 142 -1.44 1.04 5.38
N GLY A 143 -0.21 1.46 5.67
CA GLY A 143 0.58 1.05 6.82
C GLY A 143 -0.07 1.36 8.17
N LEU A 144 -0.96 2.35 8.24
CA LEU A 144 -1.76 2.68 9.42
C LEU A 144 -2.51 1.45 9.96
N MET A 145 -3.10 0.62 9.09
CA MET A 145 -3.88 -0.56 9.47
C MET A 145 -3.05 -1.55 10.29
N GLU A 146 -1.89 -1.92 9.79
CA GLU A 146 -1.04 -2.91 10.48
C GLU A 146 -0.43 -2.34 11.75
N SER A 147 -0.08 -1.04 11.76
CA SER A 147 0.44 -0.34 12.94
C SER A 147 -0.60 -0.29 14.07
N MET A 148 -1.84 0.07 13.75
CA MET A 148 -2.96 0.06 14.71
C MET A 148 -3.24 -1.34 15.24
N ALA A 149 -3.27 -2.34 14.35
CA ALA A 149 -3.54 -3.73 14.72
C ALA A 149 -2.44 -4.29 15.63
N LEU A 150 -1.17 -4.03 15.34
CA LEU A 150 -0.06 -4.40 16.21
C LEU A 150 -0.18 -3.72 17.59
N TRP A 151 -0.44 -2.42 17.61
CA TRP A 151 -0.53 -1.67 18.87
C TRP A 151 -1.66 -2.21 19.76
N ALA A 152 -2.83 -2.48 19.16
CA ALA A 152 -3.96 -3.10 19.87
C ALA A 152 -3.63 -4.52 20.35
N ALA A 153 -3.01 -5.37 19.51
CA ALA A 153 -2.65 -6.73 19.87
C ALA A 153 -1.64 -6.78 21.06
N ILE A 154 -0.61 -5.93 21.02
CA ILE A 154 0.35 -5.79 22.14
C ILE A 154 -0.33 -5.21 23.38
N GLY A 155 -1.29 -4.29 23.20
CA GLY A 155 -2.12 -3.76 24.30
C GLY A 155 -2.97 -4.83 24.98
N ILE A 156 -3.64 -5.70 24.19
CA ILE A 156 -4.37 -6.88 24.69
C ILE A 156 -3.43 -7.77 25.50
N PHE A 157 -2.29 -8.12 24.90
CA PHE A 157 -1.30 -8.97 25.54
C PHE A 157 -0.78 -8.36 26.84
N TYR A 158 -0.48 -7.05 26.86
CA TYR A 158 -0.07 -6.35 28.07
C TYR A 158 -1.13 -6.39 29.16
N CYS A 159 -2.40 -6.16 28.83
CA CYS A 159 -3.49 -6.21 29.80
C CYS A 159 -3.68 -7.61 30.39
N LEU A 160 -3.61 -8.67 29.57
CA LEU A 160 -3.69 -10.06 30.04
C LEU A 160 -2.46 -10.46 30.87
N TYR A 161 -1.27 -10.02 30.48
CA TYR A 161 -0.06 -10.18 31.30
C TYR A 161 -0.23 -9.54 32.68
N ARG A 162 -0.74 -8.31 32.74
CA ARG A 162 -0.99 -7.61 34.02
C ARG A 162 -2.06 -8.29 34.82
N TYR A 163 -3.13 -8.76 34.19
CA TYR A 163 -4.18 -9.54 34.85
C TYR A 163 -3.64 -10.81 35.53
N LEU A 164 -2.68 -11.51 34.89
CA LEU A 164 -2.04 -12.70 35.43
C LEU A 164 -1.03 -12.40 36.56
N THR A 165 -0.30 -11.31 36.48
CA THR A 165 0.89 -11.04 37.31
C THR A 165 0.67 -10.06 38.44
N ASP A 166 -0.32 -9.16 38.35
CA ASP A 166 -0.55 -8.17 39.40
C ASP A 166 -1.23 -8.81 40.62
N GLU A 167 -0.67 -8.53 41.78
CA GLU A 167 -1.20 -9.01 43.06
C GLU A 167 -2.47 -8.22 43.45
N VAL A 168 -2.54 -6.94 43.07
CA VAL A 168 -3.72 -6.10 43.26
C VAL A 168 -4.60 -6.21 42.03
N GLU A 169 -5.78 -6.80 42.17
CA GLU A 169 -6.74 -6.92 41.06
C GLU A 169 -7.20 -5.54 40.58
N ARG A 170 -6.63 -5.12 39.46
CA ARG A 170 -7.12 -3.94 38.74
C ARG A 170 -8.23 -4.38 37.80
N LYS A 171 -9.48 -4.17 38.22
CA LYS A 171 -10.71 -4.60 37.51
C LYS A 171 -10.83 -4.10 36.07
N TRP A 172 -10.03 -3.12 35.65
CA TRP A 172 -10.10 -2.53 34.32
C TRP A 172 -9.28 -3.27 33.24
N PHE A 173 -8.33 -4.16 33.60
CA PHE A 173 -7.48 -4.83 32.61
C PHE A 173 -8.26 -5.72 31.64
N VAL A 174 -9.20 -6.53 32.16
CA VAL A 174 -10.02 -7.39 31.31
C VAL A 174 -10.98 -6.59 30.43
N PRO A 175 -11.75 -5.61 30.94
CA PRO A 175 -12.57 -4.74 30.10
C PRO A 175 -11.76 -4.00 29.03
N ALA A 176 -10.58 -3.47 29.35
CA ALA A 176 -9.73 -2.80 28.40
C ALA A 176 -9.22 -3.76 27.30
N ALA A 177 -8.77 -4.97 27.68
CA ALA A 177 -8.39 -6.00 26.72
C ALA A 177 -9.56 -6.40 25.81
N THR A 178 -10.77 -6.54 26.38
CA THR A 178 -11.99 -6.88 25.62
C THR A 178 -12.37 -5.77 24.62
N ALA A 179 -12.29 -4.50 25.05
CA ALA A 179 -12.55 -3.36 24.15
C ALA A 179 -11.51 -3.28 23.02
N MET A 180 -10.23 -3.47 23.33
CA MET A 180 -9.18 -3.55 22.31
C MET A 180 -9.36 -4.75 21.37
N TYR A 181 -9.81 -5.91 21.91
CA TYR A 181 -10.12 -7.09 21.10
C TYR A 181 -11.26 -6.80 20.11
N PHE A 182 -12.35 -6.22 20.58
CA PHE A 182 -13.46 -5.81 19.72
C PHE A 182 -12.97 -4.86 18.61
N SER A 183 -12.19 -3.85 18.99
CA SER A 183 -11.66 -2.86 18.04
C SER A 183 -10.71 -3.48 17.03
N VAL A 184 -9.78 -4.35 17.43
CA VAL A 184 -8.80 -4.93 16.52
C VAL A 184 -9.42 -5.87 15.49
N CYS A 185 -10.54 -6.53 15.84
CA CYS A 185 -11.30 -7.35 14.87
C CYS A 185 -11.89 -6.51 13.71
N PHE A 186 -12.12 -5.20 13.94
CA PHE A 186 -12.56 -4.24 12.91
C PHE A 186 -11.45 -3.33 12.38
N ILE A 187 -10.21 -3.55 12.80
CA ILE A 187 -9.01 -3.06 12.15
C ILE A 187 -8.53 -4.11 11.14
N HIS A 188 -8.37 -5.35 11.61
CA HIS A 188 -7.98 -6.47 10.78
C HIS A 188 -8.56 -7.78 11.34
N GLU A 189 -9.40 -8.45 10.56
CA GLU A 189 -10.18 -9.65 10.96
C GLU A 189 -9.32 -10.84 11.41
N ARG A 190 -8.06 -10.95 10.99
CA ARG A 190 -7.17 -12.05 11.42
C ARG A 190 -6.96 -12.10 12.94
N TYR A 191 -7.15 -10.98 13.64
CA TYR A 191 -6.97 -10.90 15.09
C TYR A 191 -8.15 -11.47 15.90
N MET A 192 -9.22 -11.92 15.24
CA MET A 192 -10.26 -12.74 15.90
C MET A 192 -9.66 -13.99 16.54
N VAL A 193 -8.54 -14.49 16.01
CA VAL A 193 -7.78 -15.62 16.55
C VAL A 193 -7.27 -15.41 17.98
N LEU A 194 -7.24 -14.19 18.50
CA LEU A 194 -6.78 -13.90 19.87
C LEU A 194 -7.80 -14.29 20.97
N LEU A 195 -9.03 -14.70 20.63
CA LEU A 195 -10.03 -15.14 21.59
C LEU A 195 -9.54 -16.22 22.57
N PRO A 196 -8.88 -17.33 22.12
CA PRO A 196 -8.37 -18.36 23.02
C PRO A 196 -7.38 -17.84 24.08
N LEU A 197 -6.67 -16.74 23.79
CA LEU A 197 -5.71 -16.14 24.71
C LEU A 197 -6.38 -15.68 26.01
N PHE A 198 -7.59 -15.13 25.91
CA PHE A 198 -8.38 -14.73 27.06
C PHE A 198 -8.81 -15.93 27.90
N TYR A 199 -9.32 -16.97 27.25
CA TYR A 199 -9.78 -18.18 27.92
C TYR A 199 -8.64 -18.86 28.67
N VAL A 200 -7.46 -18.98 28.03
CA VAL A 200 -6.28 -19.53 28.68
C VAL A 200 -5.83 -18.67 29.88
N ALA A 201 -5.85 -17.34 29.74
CA ALA A 201 -5.54 -16.45 30.86
C ALA A 201 -6.51 -16.61 32.03
N PHE A 202 -7.83 -16.75 31.77
CA PHE A 202 -8.84 -16.95 32.80
C PHE A 202 -8.69 -18.32 33.50
N LEU A 203 -8.45 -19.38 32.73
CA LEU A 203 -8.19 -20.72 33.28
C LEU A 203 -6.95 -20.72 34.17
N MET A 204 -5.87 -20.08 33.74
CA MET A 204 -4.62 -20.00 34.49
C MET A 204 -4.73 -19.15 35.75
N LYS A 205 -5.50 -18.06 35.72
CA LYS A 205 -5.81 -17.25 36.91
C LYS A 205 -6.82 -17.93 37.82
N LYS A 206 -7.47 -19.01 37.36
CA LYS A 206 -8.60 -19.69 38.04
C LYS A 206 -9.77 -18.71 38.29
N GLU A 207 -10.10 -17.94 37.27
CA GLU A 207 -11.18 -16.95 37.35
C GLU A 207 -12.52 -17.63 37.63
N LYS A 208 -13.12 -17.28 38.74
CA LYS A 208 -14.40 -17.82 39.21
C LYS A 208 -15.60 -16.98 38.78
N GLY A 209 -15.36 -15.71 38.46
CA GLY A 209 -16.40 -14.78 38.01
C GLY A 209 -16.87 -15.07 36.59
N LEU A 210 -18.17 -15.17 36.39
CA LEU A 210 -18.75 -15.40 35.06
C LEU A 210 -18.63 -14.15 34.14
N LYS A 211 -18.57 -12.95 34.72
CA LYS A 211 -18.54 -11.69 33.96
C LYS A 211 -17.40 -11.57 32.97
N PRO A 212 -16.11 -11.88 33.27
CA PRO A 212 -15.03 -11.83 32.27
C PRO A 212 -15.27 -12.76 31.09
N TRP A 213 -15.74 -13.98 31.33
CA TRP A 213 -16.06 -14.96 30.28
C TRP A 213 -17.18 -14.47 29.36
N LEU A 214 -18.27 -14.00 29.96
CA LEU A 214 -19.41 -13.47 29.20
C LEU A 214 -19.02 -12.20 28.40
N SER A 215 -18.17 -11.35 28.98
CA SER A 215 -17.73 -10.12 28.32
C SER A 215 -16.97 -10.40 27.01
N ILE A 216 -15.96 -11.28 27.06
CA ILE A 216 -15.16 -11.57 25.85
C ILE A 216 -15.93 -12.43 24.86
N THR A 217 -16.73 -13.41 25.33
CA THR A 217 -17.57 -14.22 24.45
C THR A 217 -18.64 -13.35 23.78
N GLY A 218 -19.28 -12.45 24.55
CA GLY A 218 -20.23 -11.49 24.01
C GLY A 218 -19.60 -10.54 22.98
N ALA A 219 -18.37 -10.06 23.23
CA ALA A 219 -17.64 -9.25 22.26
C ALA A 219 -17.36 -10.02 20.96
N PHE A 220 -16.94 -11.29 21.05
CA PHE A 220 -16.74 -12.13 19.87
C PHE A 220 -18.04 -12.36 19.11
N LEU A 221 -19.12 -12.71 19.79
CA LEU A 221 -20.43 -12.92 19.18
C LEU A 221 -20.96 -11.63 18.53
N ALA A 222 -20.72 -10.46 19.16
CA ALA A 222 -21.06 -9.17 18.58
C ALA A 222 -20.25 -8.90 17.31
N VAL A 223 -18.94 -9.21 17.28
CA VAL A 223 -18.11 -9.11 16.08
C VAL A 223 -18.69 -9.97 14.95
N GLN A 224 -19.03 -11.23 15.24
CA GLN A 224 -19.60 -12.14 14.23
C GLN A 224 -20.98 -11.68 13.75
N ALA A 225 -21.84 -11.23 14.67
CA ALA A 225 -23.16 -10.71 14.30
C ALA A 225 -23.06 -9.47 13.40
N ILE A 226 -22.20 -8.51 13.75
CA ILE A 226 -21.98 -7.31 12.94
C ILE A 226 -21.45 -7.70 11.56
N ARG A 227 -20.46 -8.59 11.48
CA ARG A 227 -19.93 -9.05 10.19
C ARG A 227 -21.00 -9.72 9.34
N PHE A 228 -21.77 -10.64 9.92
CA PHE A 228 -22.85 -11.32 9.21
C PHE A 228 -23.89 -10.33 8.67
N LEU A 229 -24.29 -9.34 9.48
CA LEU A 229 -25.28 -8.32 9.08
C LEU A 229 -24.75 -7.35 8.01
N THR A 230 -23.44 -7.12 7.96
CA THR A 230 -22.84 -6.11 7.05
C THR A 230 -22.29 -6.69 5.76
N ILE A 231 -21.68 -7.87 5.80
CA ILE A 231 -21.02 -8.50 4.65
C ILE A 231 -21.56 -9.91 4.32
N GLY A 232 -22.54 -10.42 5.09
CA GLY A 232 -23.14 -11.73 4.84
C GLY A 232 -22.25 -12.93 5.19
N SER A 233 -21.07 -12.75 5.75
CA SER A 233 -20.11 -13.81 6.07
C SER A 233 -19.52 -13.67 7.47
N ILE A 234 -19.38 -14.81 8.16
CA ILE A 234 -18.62 -14.94 9.42
C ILE A 234 -17.18 -15.35 9.18
N SER A 235 -16.87 -15.89 7.99
CA SER A 235 -15.51 -16.27 7.59
C SER A 235 -14.62 -15.03 7.43
N PRO A 236 -13.37 -15.05 7.90
CA PRO A 236 -12.44 -13.95 7.61
C PRO A 236 -12.13 -13.90 6.11
N ALA A 237 -12.05 -12.69 5.56
CA ALA A 237 -11.65 -12.50 4.17
C ALA A 237 -10.18 -12.93 3.99
N GLY A 238 -9.92 -13.60 2.87
CA GLY A 238 -8.58 -13.97 2.44
C GLY A 238 -7.84 -12.81 1.76
N THR A 239 -6.62 -13.09 1.32
CA THR A 239 -5.79 -12.14 0.57
C THR A 239 -6.33 -11.99 -0.86
N GLY A 240 -6.32 -10.76 -1.39
CA GLY A 240 -6.76 -10.51 -2.77
C GLY A 240 -8.27 -10.61 -2.98
N GLY A 241 -9.09 -10.48 -1.92
CA GLY A 241 -10.55 -10.57 -2.02
C GLY A 241 -11.09 -12.01 -2.04
N THR A 242 -10.23 -13.02 -1.85
CA THR A 242 -10.64 -14.44 -1.74
C THR A 242 -11.27 -14.73 -0.39
N ASP A 243 -12.09 -15.79 -0.29
CA ASP A 243 -12.51 -16.36 0.99
C ASP A 243 -11.43 -17.33 1.50
N VAL A 244 -11.14 -17.27 2.81
CA VAL A 244 -10.18 -18.20 3.44
C VAL A 244 -10.64 -19.64 3.30
N ALA A 245 -11.95 -19.90 3.35
CA ALA A 245 -12.51 -21.25 3.21
C ALA A 245 -12.18 -21.87 1.85
N ASP A 246 -12.17 -21.07 0.79
CA ASP A 246 -11.93 -21.53 -0.59
C ASP A 246 -10.44 -21.71 -0.92
N THR A 247 -9.56 -20.99 -0.21
CA THR A 247 -8.10 -20.94 -0.49
C THR A 247 -7.26 -21.71 0.53
N PHE A 248 -7.89 -22.32 1.53
CA PHE A 248 -7.20 -23.04 2.59
C PHE A 248 -6.60 -24.36 2.11
N HIS A 249 -5.26 -24.46 2.19
CA HIS A 249 -4.50 -25.70 1.99
C HIS A 249 -3.61 -25.97 3.19
N LEU A 250 -3.80 -27.10 3.86
CA LEU A 250 -3.08 -27.44 5.09
C LEU A 250 -1.56 -27.50 4.89
N SER A 251 -1.09 -28.05 3.77
CA SER A 251 0.34 -28.11 3.42
C SER A 251 0.96 -26.73 3.29
N ASP A 252 0.26 -25.80 2.65
CA ASP A 252 0.74 -24.43 2.46
C ASP A 252 0.73 -23.66 3.78
N THR A 253 -0.29 -23.86 4.60
CA THR A 253 -0.35 -23.30 5.96
C THR A 253 0.85 -23.73 6.80
N PHE A 254 1.24 -25.01 6.78
CA PHE A 254 2.43 -25.46 7.47
C PHE A 254 3.71 -24.84 6.91
N ARG A 255 3.86 -24.81 5.60
CA ARG A 255 5.01 -24.17 4.93
C ARG A 255 5.12 -22.71 5.32
N TYR A 256 4.03 -21.97 5.31
CA TYR A 256 3.99 -20.55 5.68
C TYR A 256 4.27 -20.33 7.17
N ALA A 257 3.76 -21.21 8.04
CA ALA A 257 4.07 -21.14 9.47
C ALA A 257 5.58 -21.38 9.73
N ILE A 258 6.18 -22.37 9.08
CA ILE A 258 7.63 -22.63 9.17
C ILE A 258 8.42 -21.42 8.66
N ASN A 259 8.06 -20.85 7.52
CA ASN A 259 8.72 -19.65 7.00
C ASN A 259 8.66 -18.50 8.01
N GLN A 260 7.50 -18.26 8.64
CA GLN A 260 7.36 -17.22 9.66
C GLN A 260 8.21 -17.51 10.91
N VAL A 261 8.29 -18.77 11.35
CA VAL A 261 9.19 -19.15 12.45
C VAL A 261 10.66 -18.88 12.07
N LEU A 262 11.07 -19.20 10.85
CA LEU A 262 12.42 -18.89 10.37
C LEU A 262 12.71 -17.38 10.39
N TYR A 263 11.72 -16.54 10.04
CA TYR A 263 11.87 -15.08 10.17
C TYR A 263 12.13 -14.63 11.61
N LEU A 264 11.52 -15.27 12.61
CA LEU A 264 11.78 -14.94 14.02
C LEU A 264 13.25 -15.19 14.41
N PHE A 265 13.92 -16.09 13.71
CA PHE A 265 15.36 -16.38 13.84
C PHE A 265 16.23 -15.62 12.82
N GLY A 266 15.71 -14.58 12.17
CA GLY A 266 16.47 -13.74 11.23
C GLY A 266 16.68 -14.36 9.84
N ILE A 267 16.16 -15.56 9.59
CA ILE A 267 16.27 -16.25 8.31
C ILE A 267 15.15 -15.75 7.37
N ASN A 268 15.53 -15.02 6.33
CA ASN A 268 14.58 -14.48 5.37
C ASN A 268 14.12 -15.58 4.39
N ALA A 269 13.05 -16.27 4.72
CA ALA A 269 12.47 -17.35 3.92
C ALA A 269 11.31 -16.81 3.05
N GLY A 270 11.18 -17.34 1.85
CA GLY A 270 10.11 -16.99 0.92
C GLY A 270 10.61 -16.27 -0.34
N PRO A 271 9.71 -15.94 -1.26
CA PRO A 271 10.05 -15.27 -2.51
C PRO A 271 10.49 -13.83 -2.28
N ASP A 272 11.50 -13.37 -3.02
CA ASP A 272 12.10 -12.05 -2.90
C ASP A 272 11.07 -10.91 -3.06
N HIS A 273 10.15 -11.06 -4.00
CA HIS A 273 9.12 -10.06 -4.30
C HIS A 273 8.12 -9.82 -3.15
N LEU A 274 7.98 -10.76 -2.21
CA LEU A 274 7.09 -10.62 -1.04
C LEU A 274 7.83 -10.20 0.23
N ASN A 275 9.11 -10.59 0.35
CA ASN A 275 9.85 -10.57 1.60
C ASN A 275 11.18 -9.83 1.51
N GLY A 276 11.50 -9.24 0.36
CA GLY A 276 12.80 -8.67 0.06
C GLY A 276 13.84 -9.75 -0.28
N LEU A 277 15.12 -9.42 -0.12
CA LEU A 277 16.21 -10.32 -0.47
C LEU A 277 16.16 -11.60 0.36
N SER A 278 16.13 -12.77 -0.30
CA SER A 278 16.06 -14.07 0.36
C SER A 278 17.37 -14.45 1.06
N TRP A 279 17.27 -15.39 2.03
CA TRP A 279 18.43 -15.95 2.72
C TRP A 279 19.49 -16.46 1.75
N GLY A 280 19.10 -17.24 0.75
CA GLY A 280 20.03 -17.83 -0.22
C GLY A 280 20.80 -16.82 -1.07
N ARG A 281 20.31 -15.59 -1.19
CA ARG A 281 20.98 -14.48 -1.90
C ARG A 281 21.72 -13.54 -0.95
N SER A 282 21.59 -13.73 0.36
CA SER A 282 22.26 -12.90 1.36
C SER A 282 23.75 -13.21 1.42
N PRO A 283 24.63 -12.24 1.70
CA PRO A 283 26.06 -12.47 1.80
C PRO A 283 26.40 -13.36 3.00
N TYR A 284 27.51 -14.10 2.89
CA TYR A 284 27.96 -15.04 3.91
C TYR A 284 28.10 -14.44 5.32
N TRP A 285 28.53 -13.18 5.43
CA TRP A 285 28.66 -12.51 6.73
C TRP A 285 27.30 -12.37 7.45
N VAL A 286 26.19 -12.18 6.70
CA VAL A 286 24.83 -12.16 7.27
C VAL A 286 24.51 -13.52 7.89
N HIS A 287 24.80 -14.61 7.17
CA HIS A 287 24.60 -15.96 7.66
C HIS A 287 25.38 -16.21 8.96
N VAL A 288 26.65 -15.80 9.00
CA VAL A 288 27.49 -15.92 10.21
C VAL A 288 26.89 -15.18 11.38
N LEU A 289 26.49 -13.92 11.18
CA LEU A 289 25.92 -13.11 12.27
C LEU A 289 24.58 -13.67 12.79
N VAL A 290 23.72 -14.14 11.90
CA VAL A 290 22.43 -14.76 12.28
C VAL A 290 22.68 -16.05 13.07
N VAL A 291 23.57 -16.95 12.60
CA VAL A 291 23.90 -18.17 13.31
C VAL A 291 24.45 -17.89 14.71
N PHE A 292 25.34 -16.90 14.85
CA PHE A 292 25.83 -16.49 16.16
C PHE A 292 24.73 -15.90 17.05
N ALA A 293 23.84 -15.07 16.48
CA ALA A 293 22.70 -14.51 17.21
C ALA A 293 21.75 -15.63 17.70
N ASP A 294 21.46 -16.62 16.86
CA ASP A 294 20.62 -17.76 17.21
C ASP A 294 21.28 -18.64 18.28
N PHE A 295 22.59 -18.81 18.21
CA PHE A 295 23.33 -19.51 19.25
C PHE A 295 23.24 -18.80 20.61
N LEU A 296 23.29 -17.45 20.62
CA LEU A 296 23.07 -16.69 21.86
C LEU A 296 21.64 -16.86 22.37
N LEU A 297 20.63 -16.85 21.50
CA LEU A 297 19.24 -17.11 21.87
C LEU A 297 19.06 -18.52 22.45
N LEU A 298 19.74 -19.52 21.88
CA LEU A 298 19.74 -20.88 22.40
C LEU A 298 20.35 -20.94 23.79
N ILE A 299 21.51 -20.32 24.01
CA ILE A 299 22.15 -20.24 25.34
C ILE A 299 21.19 -19.56 26.34
N MET A 300 20.58 -18.43 25.95
CA MET A 300 19.61 -17.71 26.78
C MET A 300 18.42 -18.61 27.14
N THR A 301 17.90 -19.35 26.16
CA THR A 301 16.77 -20.27 26.36
C THR A 301 17.15 -21.41 27.31
N VAL A 302 18.33 -22.01 27.14
CA VAL A 302 18.82 -23.07 28.04
C VAL A 302 19.00 -22.55 29.47
N ILE A 303 19.63 -21.38 29.66
CA ILE A 303 19.79 -20.78 30.99
C ILE A 303 18.41 -20.48 31.62
N PHE A 304 17.49 -19.97 30.83
CA PHE A 304 16.10 -19.70 31.26
C PHE A 304 15.42 -20.99 31.73
N LEU A 305 15.45 -22.06 30.93
CA LEU A 305 14.84 -23.35 31.26
C LEU A 305 15.45 -23.94 32.52
N ILE A 306 16.79 -23.94 32.65
CA ILE A 306 17.47 -24.38 33.89
C ILE A 306 17.01 -23.58 35.09
N THR A 307 16.88 -22.24 34.93
CA THR A 307 16.40 -21.35 36.03
C THR A 307 14.96 -21.68 36.42
N VAL A 308 14.09 -21.89 35.43
CA VAL A 308 12.68 -22.25 35.66
C VAL A 308 12.55 -23.60 36.36
N ILE A 309 13.35 -24.61 35.93
CA ILE A 309 13.35 -25.96 36.52
C ILE A 309 13.91 -25.95 37.94
N ARG A 310 15.00 -25.23 38.21
CA ARG A 310 15.61 -25.13 39.53
C ARG A 310 14.72 -24.43 40.56
N GLU A 311 13.97 -23.44 40.13
CA GLU A 311 13.07 -22.64 40.99
C GLU A 311 11.62 -23.13 40.85
N ARG A 312 11.38 -24.43 41.07
CA ARG A 312 10.06 -25.08 40.89
C ARG A 312 8.92 -24.41 41.69
N GLU A 313 9.21 -23.83 42.83
CA GLU A 313 8.21 -23.11 43.63
C GLU A 313 7.67 -21.86 42.89
N LYS A 314 8.52 -21.22 42.10
CA LYS A 314 8.13 -20.06 41.27
C LYS A 314 7.49 -20.47 39.92
N LEU A 315 7.55 -21.75 39.57
CA LEU A 315 7.03 -22.26 38.29
C LEU A 315 5.53 -21.98 38.17
N LYS A 316 4.75 -22.17 39.23
CA LYS A 316 3.31 -21.91 39.22
C LYS A 316 2.96 -20.46 38.87
N LYS A 317 3.85 -19.48 39.21
CA LYS A 317 3.67 -18.05 38.88
C LYS A 317 4.17 -17.73 37.47
N ARG A 318 5.18 -18.44 36.96
CA ARG A 318 5.83 -18.18 35.64
C ARG A 318 5.15 -18.89 34.50
N LEU A 319 4.67 -20.11 34.70
CA LEU A 319 4.05 -20.93 33.69
C LEU A 319 2.90 -20.23 32.94
N PRO A 320 1.96 -19.54 33.64
CA PRO A 320 0.91 -18.80 32.98
C PRO A 320 1.41 -17.75 31.96
N VAL A 321 2.48 -17.04 32.32
CA VAL A 321 3.07 -16.01 31.47
C VAL A 321 3.79 -16.64 30.26
N ILE A 322 4.53 -17.73 30.50
CA ILE A 322 5.20 -18.47 29.40
C ILE A 322 4.17 -18.98 28.41
N CYS A 323 3.11 -19.63 28.90
CA CYS A 323 2.03 -20.14 28.06
C CYS A 323 1.34 -18.99 27.29
N LEU A 324 1.12 -17.85 27.94
CA LEU A 324 0.52 -16.68 27.31
C LEU A 324 1.38 -16.18 26.12
N PHE A 325 2.72 -16.08 26.29
CA PHE A 325 3.63 -15.69 25.21
C PHE A 325 3.63 -16.67 24.06
N LEU A 326 3.80 -17.97 24.37
CA LEU A 326 3.87 -19.01 23.34
C LEU A 326 2.56 -19.10 22.56
N LEU A 327 1.42 -19.04 23.27
CA LEU A 327 0.11 -19.06 22.64
C LEU A 327 -0.11 -17.82 21.77
N PHE A 328 0.26 -16.62 22.27
CA PHE A 328 0.11 -15.37 21.49
C PHE A 328 0.91 -15.42 20.18
N ILE A 329 2.18 -15.84 20.24
CA ILE A 329 3.03 -15.99 19.06
C ILE A 329 2.44 -17.04 18.11
N ALA A 330 2.03 -18.20 18.62
CA ALA A 330 1.45 -19.28 17.83
C ALA A 330 0.14 -18.87 17.14
N LEU A 331 -0.74 -18.15 17.82
CA LEU A 331 -1.99 -17.66 17.25
C LEU A 331 -1.74 -16.61 16.14
N CYS A 332 -0.78 -15.70 16.36
CA CYS A 332 -0.42 -14.69 15.35
C CYS A 332 0.22 -15.34 14.11
N ILE A 333 1.12 -16.32 14.29
CA ILE A 333 1.69 -17.08 13.17
C ILE A 333 0.60 -17.90 12.47
N GLY A 334 -0.23 -18.60 13.23
CA GLY A 334 -1.32 -19.43 12.68
C GLY A 334 -2.27 -18.62 11.82
N SER A 335 -2.76 -17.48 12.33
CA SER A 335 -3.71 -16.63 11.59
C SER A 335 -3.13 -16.02 10.31
N SER A 336 -1.84 -15.74 10.29
CA SER A 336 -1.16 -15.19 9.12
C SER A 336 -0.63 -16.26 8.16
N SER A 337 -0.71 -17.53 8.54
CA SER A 337 -0.34 -18.67 7.68
C SER A 337 -1.51 -19.21 6.87
N VAL A 338 -2.75 -18.93 7.30
CA VAL A 338 -3.98 -19.33 6.58
C VAL A 338 -4.25 -18.32 5.45
N THR A 339 -3.46 -18.41 4.38
CA THR A 339 -3.45 -17.43 3.30
C THR A 339 -2.82 -18.03 2.04
N ILE A 340 -2.93 -17.31 0.91
CA ILE A 340 -2.33 -17.72 -0.36
C ILE A 340 -0.84 -17.39 -0.49
N ARG A 341 -0.30 -16.55 0.43
CA ARG A 341 1.11 -16.12 0.44
C ARG A 341 1.50 -15.60 1.82
N VAL A 342 2.79 -15.53 2.11
CA VAL A 342 3.35 -14.90 3.32
C VAL A 342 3.94 -13.54 2.96
N GLU A 343 3.60 -12.52 3.73
CA GLU A 343 4.17 -11.19 3.60
C GLU A 343 4.87 -10.76 4.91
N THR A 344 5.96 -10.01 4.77
CA THR A 344 6.77 -9.53 5.90
C THR A 344 5.93 -8.77 6.94
N ARG A 345 4.95 -7.98 6.51
CA ARG A 345 4.05 -7.21 7.41
C ARG A 345 3.25 -8.09 8.37
N TRP A 346 3.00 -9.35 8.03
CA TRP A 346 2.20 -10.23 8.88
C TRP A 346 2.99 -10.86 10.03
N ILE A 347 4.32 -10.83 9.95
CA ILE A 347 5.23 -11.34 10.99
C ILE A 347 5.50 -10.27 12.06
N TYR A 348 5.10 -9.05 11.82
CA TYR A 348 5.33 -7.85 12.59
C TYR A 348 4.98 -8.02 14.08
N VAL A 349 3.79 -8.55 14.40
CA VAL A 349 3.33 -8.77 15.78
C VAL A 349 4.09 -9.92 16.44
N SER A 350 4.29 -11.04 15.73
CA SER A 350 4.99 -12.23 16.25
C SER A 350 6.44 -11.91 16.59
N MET A 351 7.14 -11.14 15.74
CA MET A 351 8.53 -10.72 15.99
C MET A 351 8.62 -9.79 17.20
N THR A 352 7.72 -8.83 17.32
CA THR A 352 7.66 -7.92 18.48
C THR A 352 7.43 -8.71 19.77
N ALA A 353 6.53 -9.70 19.74
CA ALA A 353 6.27 -10.58 20.87
C ALA A 353 7.49 -11.45 21.23
N ALA A 354 8.24 -11.91 20.24
CA ALA A 354 9.47 -12.70 20.47
C ALA A 354 10.53 -11.88 21.22
N TRP A 355 10.76 -10.61 20.83
CA TRP A 355 11.69 -9.74 21.57
C TRP A 355 11.19 -9.42 22.99
N LEU A 356 9.89 -9.22 23.19
CA LEU A 356 9.32 -9.06 24.52
C LEU A 356 9.46 -10.34 25.34
N PHE A 357 9.35 -11.52 24.73
CA PHE A 357 9.60 -12.80 25.41
C PHE A 357 11.07 -12.94 25.83
N ALA A 358 12.01 -12.53 24.97
CA ALA A 358 13.43 -12.48 25.33
C ALA A 358 13.69 -11.53 26.53
N ALA A 359 13.02 -10.36 26.54
CA ALA A 359 13.08 -9.46 27.70
C ALA A 359 12.48 -10.09 28.97
N TYR A 360 11.38 -10.86 28.84
CA TYR A 360 10.83 -11.62 29.97
C TYR A 360 11.80 -12.69 30.49
N MET A 361 12.45 -13.43 29.59
CA MET A 361 13.47 -14.40 29.96
C MET A 361 14.61 -13.75 30.77
N CYS A 362 15.06 -12.54 30.36
CA CYS A 362 16.01 -11.74 31.13
C CYS A 362 15.52 -11.43 32.55
N GLY A 363 14.25 -11.05 32.70
CA GLY A 363 13.66 -10.73 33.99
C GLY A 363 13.52 -11.92 34.94
N VAL A 364 13.27 -13.12 34.38
CA VAL A 364 13.18 -14.37 35.14
C VAL A 364 14.55 -14.87 35.60
N ALA A 365 15.55 -14.79 34.73
CA ALA A 365 16.92 -15.23 35.02
C ALA A 365 17.59 -14.35 36.11
N VAL A 366 17.05 -13.15 36.33
CA VAL A 366 17.65 -12.10 37.17
C VAL A 366 16.63 -11.50 38.13
N PRO A 367 16.27 -12.17 39.22
CA PRO A 367 15.34 -11.62 40.19
C PRO A 367 15.84 -10.31 40.81
N LYS A 368 14.94 -9.33 41.00
CA LYS A 368 15.23 -8.10 41.74
C LYS A 368 15.48 -8.42 43.21
N GLY A 369 16.56 -7.90 43.80
CA GLY A 369 16.77 -7.87 45.25
C GLY A 369 17.74 -8.89 45.84
N GLU A 370 18.47 -9.68 45.02
CA GLU A 370 19.56 -10.51 45.53
C GLU A 370 20.90 -9.78 45.58
N GLU A 371 21.54 -9.82 46.78
CA GLU A 371 22.78 -9.10 47.10
C GLU A 371 23.99 -9.38 46.20
N LYS A 372 25.01 -8.54 46.33
CA LYS A 372 26.22 -8.37 45.48
C LYS A 372 26.95 -9.63 45.01
N ALA A 373 26.80 -10.79 45.66
CA ALA A 373 27.45 -12.04 45.27
C ALA A 373 26.84 -12.71 44.01
N LYS A 374 25.66 -12.26 43.52
CA LYS A 374 24.95 -12.83 42.37
C LYS A 374 24.87 -11.89 41.15
N LEU A 375 25.68 -10.83 41.15
CA LEU A 375 25.68 -9.80 40.10
C LEU A 375 26.14 -10.36 38.73
N ALA A 376 26.96 -11.41 38.70
CA ALA A 376 27.53 -12.01 37.50
C ALA A 376 26.47 -12.61 36.55
N LYS A 377 25.45 -13.31 37.11
CA LYS A 377 24.37 -13.92 36.28
C LYS A 377 23.48 -12.90 35.57
N PRO A 378 23.00 -11.84 36.29
CA PRO A 378 22.27 -10.75 35.68
C PRO A 378 23.03 -10.08 34.54
N LEU A 379 24.30 -9.74 34.79
CA LEU A 379 25.17 -9.11 33.80
C LEU A 379 25.37 -10.02 32.59
N LEU A 380 25.59 -11.33 32.83
CA LEU A 380 25.74 -12.29 31.74
C LEU A 380 24.48 -12.35 30.87
N TYR A 381 23.31 -12.52 31.46
CA TYR A 381 22.07 -12.69 30.69
C TYR A 381 21.68 -11.42 29.91
N CYS A 382 21.77 -10.25 30.56
CA CYS A 382 21.55 -8.99 29.87
C CYS A 382 22.64 -8.72 28.82
N GLY A 383 23.89 -9.12 29.10
CA GLY A 383 24.98 -9.05 28.13
C GLY A 383 24.76 -9.92 26.89
N LEU A 384 24.24 -11.15 27.08
CA LEU A 384 23.87 -12.04 25.97
C LEU A 384 22.77 -11.42 25.09
N PHE A 385 21.73 -10.83 25.71
CA PHE A 385 20.67 -10.17 24.94
C PHE A 385 21.14 -8.91 24.23
N LEU A 386 22.00 -8.12 24.88
CA LEU A 386 22.64 -6.96 24.24
C LEU A 386 23.53 -7.38 23.07
N LEU A 387 24.33 -8.43 23.25
CA LEU A 387 25.16 -8.96 22.18
C LEU A 387 24.33 -9.49 21.02
N TYR A 388 23.23 -10.23 21.29
CA TYR A 388 22.26 -10.60 20.28
C TYR A 388 21.78 -9.40 19.49
N GLY A 389 21.38 -8.32 20.18
CA GLY A 389 20.93 -7.10 19.54
C GLY A 389 22.02 -6.46 18.66
N VAL A 390 23.25 -6.38 19.16
CA VAL A 390 24.41 -5.84 18.41
C VAL A 390 24.67 -6.64 17.15
N LEU A 391 24.54 -7.98 17.20
CA LEU A 391 24.70 -8.84 16.01
C LEU A 391 23.54 -8.66 15.02
N MET A 392 22.32 -8.44 15.50
CA MET A 392 21.14 -8.27 14.65
C MET A 392 21.04 -6.88 14.02
N LEU A 393 21.62 -5.83 14.62
CA LEU A 393 21.62 -4.48 14.05
C LEU A 393 22.16 -4.43 12.60
N PRO A 394 23.37 -4.94 12.30
CA PRO A 394 23.87 -4.95 10.93
C PRO A 394 23.05 -5.86 9.99
N VAL A 395 22.49 -6.97 10.49
CA VAL A 395 21.66 -7.89 9.71
C VAL A 395 20.37 -7.18 9.27
N GLU A 396 19.63 -6.58 10.21
CA GLU A 396 18.41 -5.84 9.90
C GLU A 396 18.70 -4.61 9.02
N SER A 397 19.80 -3.91 9.29
CA SER A 397 20.25 -2.76 8.48
C SER A 397 20.56 -3.20 7.04
N PHE A 398 21.20 -4.34 6.85
CA PHE A 398 21.48 -4.90 5.52
C PHE A 398 20.19 -5.21 4.77
N TYR A 399 19.28 -5.97 5.37
CA TYR A 399 18.02 -6.30 4.73
C TYR A 399 17.17 -5.06 4.46
N ARG A 400 17.18 -4.11 5.38
CA ARG A 400 16.50 -2.83 5.22
C ARG A 400 17.09 -1.99 4.09
N GLY A 401 18.41 -2.04 3.86
CA GLY A 401 19.08 -1.38 2.74
C GLY A 401 18.80 -2.02 1.36
N LYS A 402 18.06 -3.13 1.32
CA LYS A 402 17.63 -3.82 0.10
C LYS A 402 16.16 -3.56 -0.23
N TYR A 403 15.71 -2.33 -0.03
CA TYR A 403 14.32 -1.91 -0.23
C TYR A 403 13.83 -2.12 -1.65
N GLU A 404 14.70 -1.95 -2.63
CA GLU A 404 14.39 -2.20 -4.04
C GLU A 404 13.96 -3.63 -4.33
N ASN A 405 14.20 -4.58 -3.42
CA ASN A 405 13.75 -5.96 -3.53
C ASN A 405 12.44 -6.25 -2.76
N LEU A 406 11.90 -5.28 -2.03
CA LEU A 406 10.61 -5.41 -1.38
C LEU A 406 9.49 -5.23 -2.40
N TYR A 407 8.47 -6.10 -2.35
CA TYR A 407 7.36 -6.16 -3.32
C TYR A 407 6.75 -4.79 -3.66
N TYR A 408 6.52 -3.97 -2.65
CA TYR A 408 5.84 -2.69 -2.82
C TYR A 408 6.78 -1.55 -3.26
N TRP A 409 8.01 -1.55 -2.76
CA TRP A 409 8.89 -0.39 -2.85
C TRP A 409 9.34 -0.02 -4.26
N PRO A 410 9.74 -0.96 -5.14
CA PRO A 410 10.10 -0.62 -6.52
C PRO A 410 8.96 0.07 -7.28
N SER A 411 7.74 -0.42 -7.07
CA SER A 411 6.55 0.16 -7.68
C SER A 411 6.24 1.54 -7.11
N GLN A 412 6.39 1.73 -5.80
CA GLN A 412 6.22 3.04 -5.16
C GLN A 412 7.25 4.06 -5.67
N LEU A 413 8.52 3.67 -5.82
CA LEU A 413 9.56 4.53 -6.41
C LEU A 413 9.22 4.91 -7.85
N ARG A 414 8.76 3.95 -8.65
CA ARG A 414 8.32 4.20 -10.02
C ARG A 414 7.15 5.18 -10.07
N TYR A 415 6.18 5.04 -9.18
CA TYR A 415 5.05 5.96 -9.10
C TYR A 415 5.43 7.35 -8.58
N ASN A 416 6.39 7.46 -7.66
CA ASN A 416 6.95 8.74 -7.24
C ASN A 416 7.57 9.48 -8.43
N SER A 417 8.37 8.77 -9.25
CA SER A 417 8.99 9.33 -10.45
C SER A 417 7.97 9.71 -11.53
N LEU A 418 6.98 8.83 -11.78
CA LEU A 418 5.89 9.11 -12.71
C LEU A 418 5.10 10.35 -12.29
N ALA A 419 4.79 10.47 -10.98
CA ALA A 419 4.06 11.59 -10.43
C ALA A 419 4.85 12.91 -10.56
N GLU A 420 6.14 12.89 -10.27
CA GLU A 420 7.02 14.05 -10.36
C GLU A 420 7.17 14.54 -11.80
N GLU A 421 7.36 13.63 -12.74
CA GLU A 421 7.46 13.93 -14.18
C GLU A 421 6.13 14.47 -14.73
N THR A 422 5.02 13.78 -14.42
CA THR A 422 3.68 14.18 -14.88
C THR A 422 3.28 15.54 -14.34
N PHE A 423 3.50 15.79 -13.06
CA PHE A 423 3.22 17.09 -12.44
C PHE A 423 4.08 18.21 -13.02
N GLY A 424 5.38 17.97 -13.22
CA GLY A 424 6.29 18.95 -13.80
C GLY A 424 5.90 19.37 -15.23
N LYS A 425 5.40 18.39 -16.01
CA LYS A 425 5.12 18.59 -17.44
C LYS A 425 3.71 19.12 -17.73
N TYR A 426 2.69 18.64 -17.00
CA TYR A 426 1.28 18.87 -17.36
C TYR A 426 0.49 19.67 -16.32
N LYS A 427 1.15 20.24 -15.34
CA LYS A 427 0.57 20.88 -14.16
C LYS A 427 -0.73 21.67 -14.40
N ASP A 428 -0.73 22.57 -15.38
CA ASP A 428 -1.85 23.46 -15.66
C ASP A 428 -2.75 22.94 -16.80
N GLU A 429 -2.36 21.84 -17.45
CA GLU A 429 -3.05 21.30 -18.61
C GLU A 429 -3.92 20.08 -18.31
N ILE A 430 -3.77 19.48 -17.13
CA ILE A 430 -4.47 18.25 -16.76
C ILE A 430 -5.90 18.54 -16.31
N PHE A 431 -6.09 19.59 -15.49
CA PHE A 431 -7.34 19.81 -14.78
C PHE A 431 -8.46 20.34 -15.67
N GLY A 432 -9.65 19.79 -15.50
CA GLY A 432 -10.84 20.16 -16.27
C GLY A 432 -10.86 19.61 -17.69
N LYS A 433 -9.89 18.77 -18.09
CA LYS A 433 -9.83 18.14 -19.41
C LYS A 433 -10.36 16.70 -19.39
N LYS A 434 -10.75 16.23 -20.58
CA LYS A 434 -10.97 14.82 -20.86
C LYS A 434 -9.65 14.19 -21.26
N ILE A 435 -9.10 13.34 -20.40
CA ILE A 435 -7.82 12.68 -20.59
C ILE A 435 -8.08 11.28 -21.15
N TYR A 436 -7.53 11.00 -22.32
CA TYR A 436 -7.51 9.66 -22.89
C TYR A 436 -6.10 9.08 -22.78
N ILE A 437 -5.98 7.85 -22.25
CA ILE A 437 -4.70 7.18 -22.08
C ILE A 437 -4.63 5.97 -23.02
N ILE A 438 -3.57 5.90 -23.81
CA ILE A 438 -3.26 4.76 -24.67
C ILE A 438 -2.21 3.90 -23.95
N GLY A 439 -2.58 2.67 -23.62
CA GLY A 439 -1.74 1.72 -22.91
C GLY A 439 -2.38 1.25 -21.58
N ASN A 440 -1.78 0.23 -20.98
CA ASN A 440 -2.21 -0.31 -19.69
C ASN A 440 -1.02 -0.81 -18.82
N SER A 441 0.20 -0.39 -19.16
CA SER A 441 1.44 -0.83 -18.52
C SER A 441 1.57 -0.34 -17.08
N TYR A 442 0.84 0.71 -16.70
CA TYR A 442 0.83 1.25 -15.35
C TYR A 442 -0.26 0.62 -14.48
N GLU A 443 -1.04 -0.34 -15.02
CA GLU A 443 -2.05 -1.11 -14.28
C GLU A 443 -3.07 -0.23 -13.53
N MET A 444 -3.40 0.93 -14.09
CA MET A 444 -4.44 1.80 -13.56
C MET A 444 -5.79 1.48 -14.21
N SER A 445 -6.87 1.51 -13.42
CA SER A 445 -8.24 1.62 -13.94
C SER A 445 -8.58 3.10 -14.20
N ASP A 446 -9.66 3.37 -14.92
CA ASP A 446 -10.14 4.75 -15.16
C ASP A 446 -10.31 5.53 -13.85
N PHE A 447 -10.87 4.87 -12.83
CA PHE A 447 -11.06 5.45 -11.50
C PHE A 447 -9.73 5.80 -10.83
N THR A 448 -8.76 4.89 -10.80
CA THR A 448 -7.45 5.14 -10.17
C THR A 448 -6.61 6.12 -10.97
N ALA A 449 -6.69 6.10 -12.30
CA ALA A 449 -5.99 7.07 -13.14
C ALA A 449 -6.53 8.50 -12.95
N ARG A 450 -7.86 8.66 -12.94
CA ARG A 450 -8.48 9.95 -12.63
C ARG A 450 -7.97 10.50 -11.29
N THR A 451 -7.92 9.67 -10.28
CA THR A 451 -7.46 10.06 -8.96
C THR A 451 -5.97 10.35 -8.92
N PHE A 452 -5.16 9.59 -9.66
CA PHE A 452 -3.73 9.86 -9.82
C PHE A 452 -3.50 11.29 -10.32
N PHE A 453 -4.17 11.73 -11.37
CA PHE A 453 -4.05 13.10 -11.87
C PHE A 453 -4.59 14.14 -10.88
N LYS A 454 -5.67 13.84 -10.16
CA LYS A 454 -6.22 14.73 -9.11
C LYS A 454 -5.31 14.89 -7.88
N THR A 455 -4.37 13.97 -7.62
CA THR A 455 -3.45 14.10 -6.48
C THR A 455 -2.53 15.31 -6.59
N PHE A 456 -2.38 15.88 -7.78
CA PHE A 456 -1.54 17.08 -8.01
C PHE A 456 -2.30 18.38 -7.82
N ASP A 457 -3.63 18.36 -7.77
CA ASP A 457 -4.45 19.53 -7.50
C ASP A 457 -4.44 19.88 -6.01
N LYS A 458 -4.15 21.13 -5.68
CA LYS A 458 -4.13 21.63 -4.30
C LYS A 458 -5.51 21.59 -3.65
N GLU A 459 -6.56 21.76 -4.43
CA GLU A 459 -7.94 21.77 -3.96
C GLU A 459 -8.56 20.37 -3.92
N ARG A 460 -7.87 19.36 -4.46
CA ARG A 460 -8.30 17.96 -4.50
C ARG A 460 -9.59 17.69 -5.29
N LEU A 461 -10.34 18.71 -5.60
CA LEU A 461 -11.67 18.68 -6.19
C LEU A 461 -11.68 19.33 -7.57
N ALA A 462 -10.64 19.13 -8.42
CA ALA A 462 -10.69 19.58 -9.80
C ALA A 462 -11.92 18.95 -10.48
N GLU A 463 -13.02 19.69 -10.46
CA GLU A 463 -14.24 19.31 -11.14
C GLU A 463 -13.95 19.18 -12.65
N GLY A 464 -14.48 18.14 -13.27
CA GLY A 464 -14.47 17.98 -14.71
C GLY A 464 -13.24 17.27 -15.31
N THR A 465 -12.27 16.81 -14.50
CA THR A 465 -11.23 15.93 -15.04
C THR A 465 -11.77 14.51 -15.19
N GLU A 466 -11.95 14.09 -16.43
CA GLU A 466 -12.35 12.74 -16.80
C GLU A 466 -11.14 11.99 -17.35
N VAL A 467 -10.97 10.71 -17.00
CA VAL A 467 -9.90 9.87 -17.55
C VAL A 467 -10.50 8.58 -18.07
N SER A 468 -10.11 8.20 -19.28
CA SER A 468 -10.53 6.95 -19.93
C SER A 468 -9.36 6.30 -20.62
N PHE A 469 -9.24 4.97 -20.50
CA PHE A 469 -8.28 4.18 -21.27
C PHE A 469 -8.89 3.81 -22.61
N ILE A 470 -8.12 3.97 -23.68
CA ILE A 470 -8.51 3.61 -25.04
C ILE A 470 -7.51 2.63 -25.62
N GLN A 471 -8.00 1.69 -26.42
CA GLN A 471 -7.16 0.73 -27.13
C GLN A 471 -6.65 1.29 -28.46
N SER A 472 -7.47 2.11 -29.08
CA SER A 472 -7.19 2.71 -30.38
C SER A 472 -7.66 4.16 -30.43
N ILE A 473 -6.98 4.97 -31.24
CA ILE A 473 -7.42 6.33 -31.54
C ILE A 473 -8.77 6.37 -32.27
N HIS A 474 -9.25 5.23 -32.80
CA HIS A 474 -10.59 5.12 -33.40
C HIS A 474 -11.71 5.20 -32.35
N ASP A 475 -11.41 4.95 -31.08
CA ASP A 475 -12.40 4.94 -29.99
C ASP A 475 -12.85 6.36 -29.60
N ILE A 476 -12.19 7.40 -30.11
CA ILE A 476 -12.52 8.80 -29.83
C ILE A 476 -12.93 9.52 -31.11
N GLY A 477 -13.80 10.51 -30.98
CA GLY A 477 -14.19 11.41 -32.08
C GLY A 477 -13.15 12.50 -32.38
N LEU A 478 -13.59 13.65 -32.87
CA LEU A 478 -12.72 14.79 -33.14
C LEU A 478 -12.04 15.29 -31.84
N VAL A 479 -10.76 15.62 -31.93
CA VAL A 479 -9.95 16.05 -30.79
C VAL A 479 -10.19 17.54 -30.54
N THR A 480 -11.02 17.82 -29.54
CA THR A 480 -11.37 19.16 -29.10
C THR A 480 -10.30 19.77 -28.16
N PRO A 481 -10.29 21.11 -27.96
CA PRO A 481 -9.29 21.78 -27.11
C PRO A 481 -9.31 21.35 -25.63
N ASN A 482 -10.45 20.80 -25.14
CA ASN A 482 -10.56 20.30 -23.78
C ASN A 482 -10.14 18.83 -23.63
N MET A 483 -9.61 18.20 -24.69
CA MET A 483 -9.06 16.85 -24.65
C MET A 483 -7.54 16.88 -24.47
N LEU A 484 -7.02 15.89 -23.76
CA LEU A 484 -5.60 15.57 -23.63
C LEU A 484 -5.44 14.08 -23.90
N ILE A 485 -4.64 13.74 -24.92
CA ILE A 485 -4.40 12.34 -25.29
C ILE A 485 -2.98 11.99 -24.93
N LEU A 486 -2.86 11.10 -23.96
CA LEU A 486 -1.59 10.64 -23.42
C LEU A 486 -1.32 9.20 -23.88
N ARG A 487 -0.08 8.90 -24.17
CA ARG A 487 0.40 7.54 -24.38
C ARG A 487 1.33 7.18 -23.23
N GLU A 488 1.16 5.98 -22.65
CA GLU A 488 2.13 5.45 -21.68
C GLU A 488 3.49 5.22 -22.37
N ASP A 489 4.56 5.67 -21.74
CA ASP A 489 5.95 5.43 -22.12
C ASP A 489 6.69 4.70 -21.00
N PRO A 490 6.55 3.37 -20.90
CA PRO A 490 7.15 2.59 -19.81
C PRO A 490 8.68 2.62 -19.81
N ALA A 491 9.30 2.87 -20.98
CA ALA A 491 10.76 2.94 -21.09
C ALA A 491 11.34 4.16 -20.35
N HIS A 492 10.61 5.26 -20.32
CA HIS A 492 11.01 6.49 -19.64
C HIS A 492 10.18 6.76 -18.37
N ASN A 493 9.26 5.85 -18.03
CA ASN A 493 8.33 6.01 -16.90
C ASN A 493 7.59 7.36 -16.93
N ALA A 494 6.97 7.66 -18.05
CA ALA A 494 6.34 8.93 -18.34
C ALA A 494 5.02 8.76 -19.11
N PHE A 495 4.26 9.84 -19.19
CA PHE A 495 3.20 9.99 -20.17
C PHE A 495 3.69 10.89 -21.33
N GLN A 496 3.52 10.42 -22.54
CA GLN A 496 3.82 11.18 -23.75
C GLN A 496 2.54 11.84 -24.28
N ASP A 497 2.54 13.17 -24.43
CA ASP A 497 1.45 13.88 -25.09
C ASP A 497 1.46 13.60 -26.59
N VAL A 498 0.39 13.03 -27.07
CA VAL A 498 0.16 12.71 -28.48
C VAL A 498 -1.08 13.43 -29.03
N THR A 499 -1.59 14.44 -28.31
CA THR A 499 -2.83 15.14 -28.65
C THR A 499 -2.79 15.74 -30.05
N ASP A 500 -1.75 16.49 -30.36
CA ASP A 500 -1.62 17.13 -31.69
C ASP A 500 -1.38 16.10 -32.80
N PHE A 501 -0.65 15.03 -32.51
CA PHE A 501 -0.47 13.93 -33.46
C PHE A 501 -1.81 13.28 -33.81
N VAL A 502 -2.61 12.95 -32.79
CA VAL A 502 -3.93 12.33 -32.99
C VAL A 502 -4.87 13.32 -33.69
N ARG A 503 -4.87 14.59 -33.28
CA ARG A 503 -5.68 15.63 -33.94
C ARG A 503 -5.43 15.71 -35.45
N ARG A 504 -4.16 15.67 -35.85
CA ARG A 504 -3.78 15.69 -37.26
C ARG A 504 -4.34 14.53 -38.09
N LEU A 505 -4.57 13.38 -37.45
CA LEU A 505 -5.02 12.16 -38.12
C LEU A 505 -6.54 11.97 -38.05
N LYS A 506 -7.25 12.77 -37.24
CA LYS A 506 -8.66 12.55 -36.94
C LYS A 506 -9.58 13.38 -37.78
N PHE A 507 -10.48 12.71 -38.48
CA PHE A 507 -11.68 13.27 -39.06
C PHE A 507 -12.86 12.30 -38.86
N GLU A 508 -14.06 12.81 -38.94
CA GLU A 508 -15.30 12.02 -38.86
C GLU A 508 -15.91 11.89 -40.25
N PRO A 509 -15.98 10.70 -40.84
CA PRO A 509 -16.67 10.49 -42.10
C PRO A 509 -18.19 10.71 -41.90
N VAL A 510 -18.78 11.49 -42.79
CA VAL A 510 -20.24 11.70 -42.81
C VAL A 510 -20.85 10.78 -43.88
N TYR A 511 -20.30 10.77 -45.08
CA TYR A 511 -20.61 9.83 -46.15
C TYR A 511 -19.49 9.76 -47.17
N GLY A 512 -19.46 8.72 -47.99
CA GLY A 512 -18.55 8.59 -49.14
C GLY A 512 -17.07 8.42 -48.78
N CYS A 513 -16.74 8.09 -47.53
CA CYS A 513 -15.38 7.85 -47.06
C CYS A 513 -15.26 6.42 -46.52
N TYR A 514 -14.20 5.71 -46.85
CA TYR A 514 -13.95 4.34 -46.46
C TYR A 514 -12.72 4.20 -45.58
N GLU A 515 -12.68 3.14 -44.79
CA GLU A 515 -11.60 2.87 -43.78
C GLU A 515 -10.21 2.77 -44.42
N ASP A 516 -10.12 2.35 -45.67
CA ASP A 516 -8.87 2.25 -46.42
C ASP A 516 -8.48 3.56 -47.13
N GLY A 517 -9.20 4.65 -46.86
CA GLY A 517 -8.92 5.99 -47.35
C GLY A 517 -9.55 6.35 -48.70
N TRP A 518 -10.26 5.44 -49.35
CA TRP A 518 -10.99 5.79 -50.58
C TRP A 518 -12.12 6.78 -50.32
N LEU A 519 -12.30 7.73 -51.25
CA LEU A 519 -13.45 8.62 -51.34
C LEU A 519 -14.33 8.23 -52.53
N ASP A 520 -15.66 8.33 -52.35
CA ASP A 520 -16.63 8.33 -53.47
C ASP A 520 -16.46 9.61 -54.34
N GLU A 521 -17.11 9.65 -55.51
CA GLU A 521 -17.24 10.88 -56.30
C GLU A 521 -17.79 12.05 -55.48
N SER A 522 -18.69 11.76 -54.54
CA SER A 522 -19.20 12.70 -53.58
C SER A 522 -18.94 12.15 -52.16
N ALA A 523 -18.17 12.87 -51.37
CA ALA A 523 -17.81 12.49 -50.03
C ALA A 523 -17.88 13.68 -49.08
N LYS A 524 -18.12 13.42 -47.78
CA LYS A 524 -18.18 14.46 -46.77
C LYS A 524 -17.55 14.00 -45.48
N VAL A 525 -16.74 14.88 -44.88
CA VAL A 525 -16.10 14.68 -43.59
C VAL A 525 -16.28 15.89 -42.68
N ARG A 526 -16.17 15.65 -41.36
CA ARG A 526 -15.95 16.69 -40.35
C ARG A 526 -14.54 16.57 -39.82
N ILE A 527 -13.86 17.69 -39.66
CA ILE A 527 -12.50 17.77 -39.19
C ILE A 527 -12.33 19.02 -38.33
N MET A 528 -11.41 18.99 -37.39
CA MET A 528 -11.07 20.16 -36.58
C MET A 528 -9.62 20.52 -36.87
N ALA A 529 -9.39 21.69 -37.51
CA ALA A 529 -8.06 22.22 -37.71
C ALA A 529 -7.32 22.43 -36.38
N GLY A 530 -6.02 22.25 -36.40
CA GLY A 530 -5.16 22.53 -35.26
C GLY A 530 -4.85 24.01 -35.10
N LYS A 531 -3.76 24.33 -34.40
CA LYS A 531 -3.33 25.71 -34.09
C LYS A 531 -3.02 26.52 -35.35
N GLU A 532 -2.54 25.88 -36.41
CA GLU A 532 -2.18 26.56 -37.66
C GLU A 532 -3.40 26.96 -38.49
N GLY A 533 -4.58 26.41 -38.18
CA GLY A 533 -5.80 26.72 -38.90
C GLY A 533 -5.78 26.24 -40.34
N LYS A 534 -5.17 25.10 -40.60
CA LYS A 534 -4.99 24.55 -41.94
C LYS A 534 -5.36 23.07 -42.00
N ILE A 535 -5.92 22.66 -43.14
CA ILE A 535 -6.23 21.26 -43.44
C ILE A 535 -5.48 20.87 -44.71
N GLY A 536 -4.61 19.88 -44.55
CA GLY A 536 -3.81 19.33 -45.62
C GLY A 536 -4.46 18.09 -46.25
N PHE A 537 -4.36 17.97 -47.56
CA PHE A 537 -4.81 16.80 -48.30
C PHE A 537 -3.64 16.19 -49.05
N LYS A 538 -3.65 14.86 -49.11
CA LYS A 538 -2.82 14.09 -50.03
C LYS A 538 -3.75 13.12 -50.77
N PHE A 539 -4.01 13.40 -52.03
CA PHE A 539 -4.83 12.56 -52.90
C PHE A 539 -3.92 11.65 -53.72
N TYR A 540 -4.24 10.38 -53.77
CA TYR A 540 -3.61 9.41 -54.67
C TYR A 540 -4.65 8.88 -55.62
N TYR A 541 -4.40 9.09 -56.94
CA TYR A 541 -5.22 8.58 -58.03
C TYR A 541 -4.44 7.53 -58.81
N PRO A 542 -4.85 6.25 -58.80
CA PRO A 542 -4.14 5.17 -59.49
C PRO A 542 -4.43 5.10 -60.99
N GLY A 543 -5.43 5.84 -61.48
CA GLY A 543 -5.87 5.83 -62.86
C GLY A 543 -4.97 6.61 -63.84
N VAL A 544 -5.37 6.62 -65.07
CA VAL A 544 -4.68 7.40 -66.17
C VAL A 544 -5.10 8.86 -66.06
N ILE A 545 -4.12 9.75 -66.00
CA ILE A 545 -4.36 11.18 -65.88
C ILE A 545 -4.47 11.78 -67.24
N THR A 546 -5.62 12.35 -67.56
CA THR A 546 -5.88 13.04 -68.85
C THR A 546 -5.68 14.56 -68.79
N GLY A 547 -5.57 15.09 -67.56
CA GLY A 547 -5.45 16.51 -67.27
C GLY A 547 -6.79 17.23 -67.06
N LEU A 548 -7.89 16.50 -67.11
CA LEU A 548 -9.24 17.03 -66.88
C LEU A 548 -9.78 16.69 -65.47
N GLU A 549 -9.10 15.80 -64.77
CA GLU A 549 -9.50 15.32 -63.44
C GLU A 549 -9.32 16.41 -62.38
N GLN A 550 -10.36 16.68 -61.64
CA GLN A 550 -10.34 17.65 -60.53
C GLN A 550 -11.26 17.23 -59.39
N ILE A 551 -10.89 17.65 -58.21
CA ILE A 551 -11.70 17.53 -57.00
C ILE A 551 -12.05 18.94 -56.52
N THR A 552 -13.34 19.20 -56.36
CA THR A 552 -13.83 20.43 -55.73
C THR A 552 -14.01 20.16 -54.23
N VAL A 553 -13.32 20.90 -53.39
CA VAL A 553 -13.47 20.86 -51.93
C VAL A 553 -14.29 22.07 -51.49
N THR A 554 -15.45 21.83 -50.90
CA THR A 554 -16.32 22.87 -50.34
C THR A 554 -16.17 22.92 -48.83
N VAL A 555 -15.81 24.10 -48.31
CA VAL A 555 -15.60 24.33 -46.88
C VAL A 555 -16.88 24.94 -46.26
N ASN A 556 -17.48 24.28 -45.30
CA ASN A 556 -18.69 24.73 -44.59
C ASN A 556 -19.85 25.14 -45.53
N GLY A 557 -19.89 24.55 -46.71
CA GLY A 557 -20.95 24.80 -47.72
C GLY A 557 -20.86 26.12 -48.46
N THR A 558 -19.82 26.92 -48.31
CA THR A 558 -19.70 28.26 -48.88
C THR A 558 -18.46 28.46 -49.75
N ASP A 559 -17.28 28.02 -49.30
CA ASP A 559 -16.01 28.29 -49.99
C ASP A 559 -15.59 27.06 -50.78
N ASN A 560 -15.43 27.23 -52.07
CA ASN A 560 -15.06 26.15 -53.00
C ASN A 560 -13.61 26.33 -53.47
N GLN A 561 -12.81 25.29 -53.30
CA GLN A 561 -11.46 25.21 -53.86
C GLN A 561 -11.39 24.03 -54.84
N VAL A 562 -10.96 24.31 -56.05
CA VAL A 562 -10.76 23.27 -57.08
C VAL A 562 -9.31 22.81 -57.05
N ILE A 563 -9.09 21.53 -56.91
CA ILE A 563 -7.78 20.88 -56.85
C ILE A 563 -7.64 20.01 -58.10
N PRO A 564 -6.82 20.42 -59.10
CA PRO A 564 -6.58 19.59 -60.27
C PRO A 564 -5.67 18.41 -59.95
N ILE A 565 -6.00 17.24 -60.47
CA ILE A 565 -5.20 16.02 -60.34
C ILE A 565 -4.18 15.98 -61.49
N THR A 566 -3.04 16.60 -61.27
CA THR A 566 -1.97 16.74 -62.27
C THR A 566 -0.94 15.61 -62.23
N SER A 567 -0.96 14.76 -61.23
CA SER A 567 -0.09 13.61 -61.08
C SER A 567 -0.78 12.55 -60.21
N ASN A 568 -0.26 11.31 -60.18
CA ASN A 568 -0.83 10.25 -59.38
C ASN A 568 -0.89 10.60 -57.87
N THR A 569 -0.08 11.55 -57.43
CA THR A 569 -0.14 12.06 -56.05
C THR A 569 -0.17 13.57 -56.08
N VAL A 570 -1.24 14.17 -55.55
CA VAL A 570 -1.41 15.61 -55.42
C VAL A 570 -1.56 15.98 -53.97
N THR A 571 -0.86 17.04 -53.57
CA THR A 571 -1.01 17.63 -52.22
C THR A 571 -1.64 19.00 -52.32
N ALA A 572 -2.55 19.32 -51.45
CA ALA A 572 -3.18 20.63 -51.34
C ALA A 572 -3.40 21.00 -49.89
N GLU A 573 -3.60 22.27 -49.62
CA GLU A 573 -3.88 22.78 -48.27
C GLU A 573 -4.97 23.85 -48.37
N ILE A 574 -5.88 23.86 -47.41
CA ILE A 574 -6.94 24.88 -47.30
C ILE A 574 -6.89 25.52 -45.91
N ASP A 575 -7.33 26.78 -45.83
CA ASP A 575 -7.50 27.46 -44.55
C ASP A 575 -8.82 27.04 -43.90
N ALA A 576 -8.78 26.82 -42.59
CA ALA A 576 -9.93 26.46 -41.77
C ALA A 576 -9.85 27.15 -40.38
N PRO A 577 -10.97 27.46 -39.72
CA PRO A 577 -10.91 28.08 -38.40
C PRO A 577 -10.20 27.17 -37.41
N ALA A 578 -9.16 27.68 -36.71
CA ALA A 578 -8.42 26.93 -35.70
C ALA A 578 -9.35 26.47 -34.56
N PHE A 579 -9.23 25.21 -34.20
CA PHE A 579 -9.99 24.56 -33.12
C PHE A 579 -11.54 24.64 -33.28
N GLN A 580 -12.02 24.76 -34.51
CA GLN A 580 -13.45 24.68 -34.82
C GLN A 580 -13.73 23.51 -35.75
N VAL A 581 -14.91 22.92 -35.61
CA VAL A 581 -15.34 21.84 -36.50
C VAL A 581 -15.66 22.43 -37.85
N THR A 582 -14.99 21.92 -38.87
CA THR A 582 -15.15 22.31 -40.28
C THR A 582 -15.75 21.14 -41.05
N GLU A 583 -16.81 21.36 -41.80
CA GLU A 583 -17.35 20.38 -42.74
C GLU A 583 -16.68 20.57 -44.11
N LEU A 584 -16.17 19.45 -44.63
CA LEU A 584 -15.57 19.40 -45.97
C LEU A 584 -16.38 18.46 -46.84
N ALA A 585 -16.89 18.97 -47.94
CA ALA A 585 -17.50 18.15 -48.98
C ALA A 585 -16.55 18.06 -50.18
N PHE A 586 -16.38 16.87 -50.70
CA PHE A 586 -15.54 16.57 -51.87
C PHE A 586 -16.45 16.16 -53.02
N GLU A 587 -16.28 16.79 -54.17
CA GLU A 587 -16.96 16.46 -55.43
C GLU A 587 -15.90 16.25 -56.48
N SER A 588 -15.80 15.01 -57.02
CA SER A 588 -14.88 14.70 -58.12
C SER A 588 -15.64 14.58 -59.43
N ASN A 589 -15.00 14.98 -60.52
CA ASN A 589 -15.57 14.83 -61.89
C ASN A 589 -15.08 13.54 -62.59
N PHE A 590 -14.52 12.61 -61.83
CA PHE A 590 -13.97 11.34 -62.30
C PHE A 590 -14.09 10.26 -61.24
N PHE A 591 -13.94 9.01 -61.66
CA PHE A 591 -13.85 7.85 -60.78
C PHE A 591 -12.85 6.83 -61.33
N TYR A 592 -12.43 5.88 -60.47
CA TYR A 592 -11.52 4.80 -60.81
C TYR A 592 -12.31 3.50 -61.02
N GLU A 593 -12.44 3.04 -62.27
CA GLU A 593 -13.32 1.95 -62.67
C GLU A 593 -13.01 0.62 -61.94
N ASP A 594 -11.71 0.26 -61.84
CA ASP A 594 -11.32 -0.99 -61.16
C ASP A 594 -11.74 -1.06 -59.70
N ALA A 595 -11.74 0.07 -59.01
CA ALA A 595 -12.18 0.15 -57.63
C ALA A 595 -13.71 0.12 -57.48
N SER A 596 -14.42 0.71 -58.46
CA SER A 596 -15.89 0.73 -58.51
C SER A 596 -16.48 -0.67 -58.65
N GLU A 597 -15.89 -1.51 -59.46
CA GLU A 597 -16.33 -2.91 -59.65
C GLU A 597 -16.23 -3.75 -58.38
N GLN A 598 -15.21 -3.47 -57.55
CA GLN A 598 -15.01 -4.20 -56.27
C GLN A 598 -15.99 -3.78 -55.20
N ARG A 599 -16.61 -2.62 -55.28
CA ARG A 599 -17.49 -2.04 -54.25
C ARG A 599 -18.95 -1.85 -54.70
N GLY A 600 -19.33 -2.50 -55.75
CA GLY A 600 -20.70 -2.46 -56.28
C GLY A 600 -20.98 -1.18 -57.08
N GLU A 601 -22.14 -0.54 -56.84
CA GLU A 601 -22.56 0.67 -57.57
C GLU A 601 -21.86 1.96 -57.15
N LYS A 602 -20.84 1.88 -56.30
CA LYS A 602 -20.13 3.06 -55.77
C LYS A 602 -18.96 3.42 -56.66
N HIS A 603 -18.85 4.73 -56.95
CA HIS A 603 -17.82 5.28 -57.83
C HIS A 603 -16.69 5.88 -56.96
N LEU A 604 -15.62 5.12 -56.72
CA LEU A 604 -14.47 5.57 -55.96
C LEU A 604 -13.57 6.49 -56.81
N SER A 605 -13.21 7.65 -56.26
CA SER A 605 -12.41 8.66 -56.96
C SER A 605 -10.92 8.56 -56.64
N VAL A 606 -10.54 8.83 -55.44
CA VAL A 606 -9.14 8.86 -54.97
C VAL A 606 -8.98 8.21 -53.62
N VAL A 607 -7.76 7.79 -53.28
CA VAL A 607 -7.37 7.51 -51.92
C VAL A 607 -6.89 8.81 -51.28
N ALA A 608 -7.55 9.24 -50.19
CA ALA A 608 -7.27 10.50 -49.54
C ALA A 608 -6.63 10.27 -48.16
N SER A 609 -5.59 11.05 -47.89
CA SER A 609 -5.09 11.26 -46.51
C SER A 609 -5.38 12.72 -46.17
N ILE A 610 -6.16 12.93 -45.12
CA ILE A 610 -6.60 14.24 -44.63
C ILE A 610 -5.92 14.50 -43.29
N THR A 611 -5.29 15.68 -43.16
CA THR A 611 -4.55 16.05 -41.92
C THR A 611 -4.98 17.44 -41.45
N ALA A 612 -5.18 17.58 -40.14
CA ALA A 612 -5.50 18.84 -39.47
C ALA A 612 -4.23 19.47 -38.88
N ASN A 613 -3.76 20.60 -39.40
CA ASN A 613 -2.55 21.28 -38.96
C ASN A 613 -2.88 22.52 -38.12
#